data_647b4df1478e38175aea0dd5e2dfb2d9
#
_entry.id   647b4df1478e38175aea0dd5e2dfb2d9
#
_cell.length_a   1.000
_cell.length_b   1.000
_cell.length_c   1.000
_cell.angle_alpha   90.00
_cell.angle_beta   90.00
_cell.angle_gamma   90.00
#
_symmetry.space_group_name_H-M   'P 1'
#
loop_
_entity.id
_entity.type
_entity.pdbx_description
1 polymer ?
#
loop_
_entity_poly.entity_id
_entity_poly.type
_entity_poly.pdbx_seq_one_letter_code
_entity_poly.pdbx_strand_id
1 'polypeptide(L)'
;HLHVSTKGHPPRMSPRKPRPWPDAPKPLAAPVVDNHTHLPTHVGEIPRREGVALSLEDQLDRARQVGVTAFISSACELPDFDPMIEIARAREGVRVALAIHPNEAALHAGCAEPSPDGLTPRVLEHHVPLDEALAAVEGRLGDPTVVAVGESGLDYFRTAEPGRQAQKESFRAHIEMADRADLPLQIHDREAHEDTLTILGECASADQRIVFHCYSGDAAMAERLAERGWYASFAGPITYPANEELRAALAVLPRELVLVETDAPYLTPIPWRGCPNASYVMAHT
;
A
#
# COMPACT_ATOMS: atom_id res chain seq x y z
N HIS A 1 3.03 48.16 -41.35
CA HIS A 1 2.00 47.18 -40.98
C HIS A 1 2.31 46.67 -39.57
N LEU A 2 1.53 47.19 -38.59
CA LEU A 2 1.61 46.83 -37.16
C LEU A 2 0.81 45.53 -36.94
N HIS A 3 1.48 44.48 -36.50
CA HIS A 3 0.83 43.26 -35.98
C HIS A 3 0.41 43.48 -34.53
N VAL A 4 -0.88 43.55 -34.32
CA VAL A 4 -1.47 43.57 -32.97
C VAL A 4 -1.50 42.11 -32.49
N SER A 5 -0.65 41.80 -31.51
CA SER A 5 -0.66 40.51 -30.79
C SER A 5 -1.86 40.50 -29.86
N THR A 6 -2.85 39.71 -30.12
CA THR A 6 -3.92 39.41 -29.19
C THR A 6 -3.36 38.49 -28.09
N LYS A 7 -3.04 39.06 -26.95
CA LYS A 7 -2.75 38.27 -25.75
C LYS A 7 -4.00 37.51 -25.36
N GLY A 8 -4.02 36.21 -25.69
CA GLY A 8 -5.01 35.29 -25.17
C GLY A 8 -4.94 35.27 -23.64
N HIS A 9 -6.05 35.51 -22.98
CA HIS A 9 -6.15 35.29 -21.55
C HIS A 9 -5.88 33.79 -21.27
N PRO A 10 -5.08 33.45 -20.23
CA PRO A 10 -4.96 32.06 -19.84
C PRO A 10 -6.36 31.54 -19.48
N PRO A 11 -6.65 30.26 -19.82
CA PRO A 11 -7.95 29.70 -19.51
C PRO A 11 -8.20 29.82 -17.99
N ARG A 12 -9.35 30.39 -17.62
CA ARG A 12 -9.80 30.43 -16.22
C ARG A 12 -9.86 28.98 -15.74
N MET A 13 -8.90 28.59 -14.90
CA MET A 13 -8.99 27.31 -14.19
C MET A 13 -10.23 27.36 -13.32
N SER A 14 -11.16 26.42 -13.54
CA SER A 14 -12.29 26.22 -12.64
C SER A 14 -11.77 26.04 -11.22
N PRO A 15 -12.37 26.70 -10.22
CA PRO A 15 -11.95 26.51 -8.83
C PRO A 15 -12.01 25.01 -8.52
N ARG A 16 -10.90 24.45 -7.99
CA ARG A 16 -10.85 23.05 -7.55
C ARG A 16 -11.94 22.86 -6.50
N LYS A 17 -12.71 21.78 -6.62
CA LYS A 17 -13.66 21.40 -5.57
C LYS A 17 -12.92 21.26 -4.24
N PRO A 18 -13.50 21.71 -3.11
CA PRO A 18 -12.94 21.45 -1.80
C PRO A 18 -12.67 19.95 -1.62
N ARG A 19 -11.53 19.65 -0.98
CA ARG A 19 -11.13 18.26 -0.67
C ARG A 19 -10.93 18.10 0.83
N PRO A 20 -12.03 18.20 1.61
CA PRO A 20 -11.96 18.09 3.06
C PRO A 20 -11.66 16.67 3.50
N TRP A 21 -11.38 16.53 4.79
CA TRP A 21 -11.45 15.21 5.40
C TRP A 21 -12.86 14.63 5.23
N PRO A 22 -12.98 13.36 4.82
CA PRO A 22 -14.30 12.72 4.67
C PRO A 22 -15.12 12.75 5.96
N ASP A 23 -16.45 12.86 5.80
CA ASP A 23 -17.36 12.65 6.92
C ASP A 23 -17.29 11.17 7.35
N ALA A 24 -17.56 10.92 8.62
CA ALA A 24 -17.62 9.56 9.12
C ALA A 24 -18.80 8.79 8.46
N PRO A 25 -18.53 7.62 7.84
CA PRO A 25 -19.58 6.81 7.26
C PRO A 25 -20.45 6.16 8.34
N LYS A 26 -21.54 5.53 7.92
CA LYS A 26 -22.36 4.70 8.83
C LYS A 26 -21.48 3.58 9.41
N PRO A 27 -21.65 3.26 10.70
CA PRO A 27 -20.98 2.13 11.29
C PRO A 27 -21.27 0.82 10.55
N LEU A 28 -20.23 -0.01 10.45
CA LEU A 28 -20.35 -1.36 9.91
C LEU A 28 -21.15 -2.26 10.86
N ALA A 29 -21.80 -3.28 10.30
CA ALA A 29 -22.63 -4.23 11.08
C ALA A 29 -21.79 -5.13 11.99
N ALA A 30 -20.50 -5.31 11.68
CA ALA A 30 -19.57 -6.14 12.45
C ALA A 30 -18.18 -5.52 12.43
N PRO A 31 -17.32 -5.83 13.40
CA PRO A 31 -15.94 -5.37 13.40
C PRO A 31 -15.17 -5.89 12.19
N VAL A 32 -14.32 -5.04 11.61
CA VAL A 32 -13.42 -5.39 10.51
C VAL A 32 -12.00 -4.92 10.79
N VAL A 33 -11.05 -5.53 10.09
CA VAL A 33 -9.64 -5.18 10.11
C VAL A 33 -9.32 -4.37 8.86
N ASP A 34 -8.63 -3.24 9.01
CA ASP A 34 -7.94 -2.61 7.89
C ASP A 34 -6.66 -3.40 7.63
N ASN A 35 -6.69 -4.23 6.59
CA ASN A 35 -5.63 -5.18 6.32
C ASN A 35 -4.32 -4.52 5.86
N HIS A 36 -4.38 -3.29 5.37
CA HIS A 36 -3.20 -2.58 4.89
C HIS A 36 -3.42 -1.07 4.91
N THR A 37 -2.68 -0.40 5.75
CA THR A 37 -2.69 1.06 5.88
C THR A 37 -1.27 1.56 6.17
N HIS A 38 -1.05 2.86 6.03
CA HIS A 38 0.17 3.54 6.41
C HIS A 38 -0.19 4.63 7.43
N LEU A 39 -0.18 4.28 8.70
CA LEU A 39 -0.45 5.25 9.78
C LEU A 39 0.67 6.30 9.81
N PRO A 40 0.34 7.56 10.08
CA PRO A 40 1.37 8.59 10.18
C PRO A 40 2.28 8.33 11.38
N THR A 41 3.59 8.47 11.16
CA THR A 41 4.59 8.37 12.23
C THR A 41 4.87 9.72 12.88
N HIS A 42 4.51 10.82 12.21
CA HIS A 42 4.61 12.18 12.72
C HIS A 42 3.57 13.10 12.07
N VAL A 43 3.33 14.24 12.69
CA VAL A 43 2.28 15.18 12.23
C VAL A 43 2.53 15.75 10.83
N GLY A 44 3.77 15.80 10.37
CA GLY A 44 4.12 16.26 9.02
C GLY A 44 3.60 15.37 7.90
N GLU A 45 3.25 14.12 8.19
CA GLU A 45 2.64 13.21 7.23
C GLU A 45 1.12 13.37 7.12
N ILE A 46 0.50 14.15 8.01
CA ILE A 46 -0.96 14.31 8.06
C ILE A 46 -1.36 15.52 7.22
N PRO A 47 -2.20 15.33 6.19
CA PRO A 47 -2.66 16.45 5.37
C PRO A 47 -3.59 17.39 6.17
N ARG A 48 -3.43 18.68 5.93
CA ARG A 48 -4.34 19.71 6.47
C ARG A 48 -5.32 20.13 5.38
N ARG A 49 -6.60 20.05 5.69
CA ARG A 49 -7.69 20.44 4.79
C ARG A 49 -8.69 21.31 5.55
N GLU A 50 -8.99 22.51 5.01
CA GLU A 50 -9.95 23.45 5.63
C GLU A 50 -9.63 23.73 7.11
N GLY A 51 -8.34 23.88 7.42
CA GLY A 51 -7.87 24.10 8.79
C GLY A 51 -7.85 22.87 9.68
N VAL A 52 -8.23 21.69 9.18
CA VAL A 52 -8.28 20.43 9.94
C VAL A 52 -7.16 19.50 9.52
N ALA A 53 -6.42 18.99 10.52
CA ALA A 53 -5.50 17.88 10.37
C ALA A 53 -5.88 16.84 11.43
N LEU A 54 -6.38 15.67 11.01
CA LEU A 54 -6.76 14.64 11.98
C LEU A 54 -5.50 13.97 12.53
N SER A 55 -5.31 14.06 13.83
CA SER A 55 -4.23 13.37 14.53
C SER A 55 -4.35 11.85 14.37
N LEU A 56 -3.26 11.13 14.60
CA LEU A 56 -3.30 9.66 14.62
C LEU A 56 -4.41 9.15 15.56
N GLU A 57 -4.51 9.73 16.77
CA GLU A 57 -5.54 9.32 17.75
C GLU A 57 -6.96 9.58 17.21
N ASP A 58 -7.20 10.74 16.58
CA ASP A 58 -8.50 11.05 16.00
C ASP A 58 -8.83 10.09 14.84
N GLN A 59 -7.85 9.75 14.01
CA GLN A 59 -8.05 8.78 12.93
C GLN A 59 -8.45 7.40 13.48
N LEU A 60 -7.75 6.91 14.50
CA LEU A 60 -8.03 5.61 15.11
C LEU A 60 -9.38 5.61 15.86
N ASP A 61 -9.70 6.68 16.59
CA ASP A 61 -10.98 6.80 17.29
C ASP A 61 -12.16 6.81 16.32
N ARG A 62 -12.06 7.56 15.23
CA ARG A 62 -13.09 7.55 14.17
C ARG A 62 -13.23 6.17 13.52
N ALA A 63 -12.12 5.48 13.30
CA ALA A 63 -12.14 4.12 12.76
C ALA A 63 -12.89 3.17 13.67
N ARG A 64 -12.59 3.18 14.97
CA ARG A 64 -13.28 2.32 15.96
C ARG A 64 -14.76 2.61 16.03
N GLN A 65 -15.16 3.88 15.96
CA GLN A 65 -16.57 4.29 15.96
C GLN A 65 -17.36 3.74 14.77
N VAL A 66 -16.72 3.52 13.63
CA VAL A 66 -17.38 2.94 12.44
C VAL A 66 -17.15 1.43 12.33
N GLY A 67 -16.51 0.80 13.29
CA GLY A 67 -16.34 -0.65 13.32
C GLY A 67 -15.02 -1.16 12.73
N VAL A 68 -14.08 -0.30 12.40
CA VAL A 68 -12.71 -0.69 12.03
C VAL A 68 -11.89 -0.71 13.30
N THR A 69 -11.63 -1.91 13.81
CA THR A 69 -11.12 -2.11 15.18
C THR A 69 -9.69 -2.62 15.27
N ALA A 70 -9.14 -3.05 14.14
CA ALA A 70 -7.75 -3.49 14.05
C ALA A 70 -7.12 -2.99 12.75
N PHE A 71 -5.82 -2.80 12.78
CA PHE A 71 -5.07 -2.12 11.71
C PHE A 71 -3.73 -2.82 11.53
N ILE A 72 -3.41 -3.18 10.28
CA ILE A 72 -2.06 -3.61 9.92
C ILE A 72 -1.41 -2.44 9.20
N SER A 73 -0.50 -1.76 9.90
CA SER A 73 0.22 -0.62 9.36
C SER A 73 1.55 -1.06 8.76
N SER A 74 1.76 -0.72 7.51
CA SER A 74 2.94 -1.12 6.74
C SER A 74 4.04 -0.07 6.88
N ALA A 75 5.25 -0.51 7.22
CA ALA A 75 6.46 0.29 7.20
C ALA A 75 7.42 -0.30 6.17
N CYS A 76 7.74 0.48 5.14
CA CYS A 76 8.40 0.02 3.91
C CYS A 76 9.76 0.65 3.68
N GLU A 77 10.17 1.56 4.56
CA GLU A 77 11.44 2.27 4.54
C GLU A 77 12.14 2.10 5.87
N LEU A 78 13.47 1.92 5.87
CA LEU A 78 14.24 1.70 7.11
C LEU A 78 13.93 2.69 8.23
N PRO A 79 13.85 4.02 7.98
CA PRO A 79 13.60 4.98 9.05
C PRO A 79 12.24 4.83 9.73
N ASP A 80 11.28 4.15 9.10
CA ASP A 80 9.91 4.03 9.61
C ASP A 80 9.70 2.78 10.48
N PHE A 81 10.62 1.82 10.47
CA PHE A 81 10.43 0.54 11.14
C PHE A 81 10.22 0.69 12.65
N ASP A 82 11.18 1.28 13.34
CA ASP A 82 11.10 1.43 14.80
C ASP A 82 10.00 2.40 15.24
N PRO A 83 9.78 3.56 14.58
CA PRO A 83 8.63 4.41 14.89
C PRO A 83 7.28 3.69 14.75
N MET A 84 7.09 2.88 13.72
CA MET A 84 5.84 2.14 13.53
C MET A 84 5.65 1.06 14.58
N ILE A 85 6.69 0.35 14.97
CA ILE A 85 6.66 -0.62 16.06
C ILE A 85 6.25 0.06 17.38
N GLU A 86 6.81 1.24 17.67
CA GLU A 86 6.44 2.00 18.88
C GLU A 86 4.98 2.44 18.86
N ILE A 87 4.46 2.87 17.70
CA ILE A 87 3.04 3.20 17.53
C ILE A 87 2.18 1.99 17.87
N ALA A 88 2.53 0.81 17.37
CA ALA A 88 1.78 -0.41 17.60
C ALA A 88 1.84 -0.88 19.06
N ARG A 89 2.98 -0.73 19.72
CA ARG A 89 3.12 -1.07 21.14
C ARG A 89 2.23 -0.24 22.04
N ALA A 90 2.02 1.03 21.67
CA ALA A 90 1.28 1.99 22.49
C ALA A 90 -0.23 1.98 22.22
N ARG A 91 -0.72 1.24 21.22
CA ARG A 91 -2.11 1.35 20.75
C ARG A 91 -2.74 -0.02 20.51
N GLU A 92 -3.89 -0.23 21.14
CA GLU A 92 -4.67 -1.45 20.96
C GLU A 92 -5.13 -1.61 19.50
N GLY A 93 -5.03 -2.84 19.01
CA GLY A 93 -5.47 -3.18 17.65
C GLY A 93 -4.50 -2.82 16.54
N VAL A 94 -3.45 -2.06 16.83
CA VAL A 94 -2.44 -1.72 15.82
C VAL A 94 -1.35 -2.79 15.78
N ARG A 95 -1.08 -3.29 14.57
CA ARG A 95 -0.02 -4.25 14.28
C ARG A 95 0.77 -3.74 13.08
N VAL A 96 1.93 -4.35 12.82
CA VAL A 96 2.89 -3.86 11.84
C VAL A 96 3.19 -4.94 10.80
N ALA A 97 3.29 -4.51 9.55
CA ALA A 97 3.96 -5.24 8.50
C ALA A 97 5.28 -4.52 8.16
N LEU A 98 6.36 -5.26 8.02
CA LEU A 98 7.68 -4.71 7.69
C LEU A 98 8.21 -5.34 6.41
N ALA A 99 8.76 -4.53 5.54
CA ALA A 99 9.52 -4.96 4.37
C ALA A 99 10.31 -3.79 3.79
N ILE A 100 11.19 -4.08 2.86
CA ILE A 100 11.74 -3.10 1.93
C ILE A 100 10.80 -3.06 0.72
N HIS A 101 10.12 -1.92 0.50
CA HIS A 101 9.25 -1.72 -0.65
C HIS A 101 10.04 -1.93 -1.96
N PRO A 102 9.43 -2.45 -3.04
CA PRO A 102 10.16 -2.65 -4.29
C PRO A 102 10.85 -1.39 -4.82
N ASN A 103 10.24 -0.22 -4.70
CA ASN A 103 10.87 1.03 -5.13
C ASN A 103 12.07 1.42 -4.26
N GLU A 104 12.06 1.07 -2.99
CA GLU A 104 13.18 1.24 -2.07
C GLU A 104 14.31 0.22 -2.36
N ALA A 105 13.98 -1.00 -2.72
CA ALA A 105 14.95 -2.03 -3.07
C ALA A 105 15.87 -1.57 -4.21
N ALA A 106 15.32 -0.92 -5.23
CA ALA A 106 16.09 -0.33 -6.31
C ALA A 106 17.08 0.73 -5.80
N LEU A 107 16.63 1.59 -4.90
CA LEU A 107 17.47 2.65 -4.30
C LEU A 107 18.57 2.08 -3.41
N HIS A 108 18.29 1.04 -2.64
CA HIS A 108 19.32 0.33 -1.86
C HIS A 108 20.39 -0.33 -2.74
N ALA A 109 20.03 -0.66 -3.98
CA ALA A 109 20.98 -1.16 -4.99
C ALA A 109 21.68 -0.04 -5.79
N GLY A 110 21.39 1.22 -5.47
CA GLY A 110 21.99 2.39 -6.16
C GLY A 110 21.34 2.73 -7.50
N CYS A 111 20.18 2.18 -7.82
CA CYS A 111 19.44 2.43 -9.07
C CYS A 111 18.45 3.58 -8.87
N ALA A 112 18.74 4.73 -9.47
CA ALA A 112 17.93 5.94 -9.34
C ALA A 112 17.62 6.60 -10.70
N GLU A 113 17.54 5.81 -11.75
CA GLU A 113 17.20 6.28 -13.08
C GLU A 113 15.74 6.80 -13.13
N PRO A 114 15.45 7.73 -14.04
CA PRO A 114 14.07 8.20 -14.24
C PRO A 114 13.11 7.04 -14.47
N SER A 115 12.02 7.03 -13.75
CA SER A 115 11.01 5.97 -13.81
C SER A 115 10.01 6.19 -14.94
N PRO A 116 9.26 5.14 -15.36
CA PRO A 116 8.21 5.27 -16.37
C PRO A 116 7.13 6.29 -16.02
N ASP A 117 6.90 6.58 -14.74
CA ASP A 117 5.96 7.62 -14.30
C ASP A 117 6.50 9.05 -14.41
N GLY A 118 7.71 9.22 -14.92
CA GLY A 118 8.35 10.53 -15.14
C GLY A 118 9.04 11.12 -13.93
N LEU A 119 9.06 10.43 -12.80
CA LEU A 119 9.76 10.87 -11.58
C LEU A 119 11.20 10.35 -11.58
N THR A 120 12.11 11.13 -10.99
CA THR A 120 13.49 10.69 -10.74
C THR A 120 13.64 10.43 -9.26
N PRO A 121 13.79 9.17 -8.84
CA PRO A 121 14.00 8.84 -7.44
C PRO A 121 15.35 9.34 -6.95
N ARG A 122 15.50 9.43 -5.62
CA ARG A 122 16.74 9.91 -4.99
C ARG A 122 17.23 8.87 -4.01
N VAL A 123 18.53 8.54 -4.13
CA VAL A 123 19.23 7.77 -3.10
C VAL A 123 19.52 8.70 -1.92
N LEU A 124 19.07 8.30 -0.74
CA LEU A 124 19.24 9.04 0.51
C LEU A 124 20.24 8.31 1.42
N GLU A 125 20.60 8.94 2.53
CA GLU A 125 21.58 8.41 3.46
C GLU A 125 21.21 7.03 4.05
N HIS A 126 19.91 6.81 4.27
CA HIS A 126 19.42 5.53 4.80
C HIS A 126 19.40 4.38 3.77
N HIS A 127 19.68 4.66 2.50
CA HIS A 127 19.75 3.62 1.47
C HIS A 127 21.10 2.90 1.53
N VAL A 128 21.31 2.18 2.63
CA VAL A 128 22.42 1.25 2.81
C VAL A 128 22.36 0.11 1.79
N PRO A 129 23.42 -0.70 1.59
CA PRO A 129 23.34 -1.85 0.69
C PRO A 129 22.13 -2.75 0.96
N LEU A 130 21.57 -3.31 -0.09
CA LEU A 130 20.30 -4.07 -0.02
C LEU A 130 20.35 -5.22 1.01
N ASP A 131 21.46 -5.93 1.09
CA ASP A 131 21.62 -7.03 2.06
C ASP A 131 21.54 -6.54 3.53
N GLU A 132 22.09 -5.37 3.82
CA GLU A 132 21.95 -4.75 5.15
C GLU A 132 20.49 -4.34 5.43
N ALA A 133 19.81 -3.79 4.44
CA ALA A 133 18.39 -3.42 4.57
C ALA A 133 17.52 -4.65 4.82
N LEU A 134 17.75 -5.73 4.09
CA LEU A 134 17.04 -7.00 4.29
C LEU A 134 17.29 -7.60 5.67
N ALA A 135 18.53 -7.53 6.16
CA ALA A 135 18.88 -7.97 7.51
C ALA A 135 18.16 -7.14 8.59
N ALA A 136 17.98 -5.85 8.35
CA ALA A 136 17.23 -4.98 9.27
C ALA A 136 15.75 -5.36 9.38
N VAL A 137 15.13 -5.80 8.29
CA VAL A 137 13.78 -6.37 8.30
C VAL A 137 13.76 -7.66 9.12
N GLU A 138 14.60 -8.62 8.76
CA GLU A 138 14.61 -9.94 9.37
C GLU A 138 14.86 -9.88 10.87
N GLY A 139 15.75 -8.99 11.31
CA GLY A 139 16.05 -8.78 12.74
C GLY A 139 14.88 -8.29 13.59
N ARG A 140 13.81 -7.79 12.96
CA ARG A 140 12.62 -7.27 13.65
C ARG A 140 11.40 -8.18 13.56
N LEU A 141 11.45 -9.25 12.80
CA LEU A 141 10.28 -10.13 12.58
C LEU A 141 9.85 -10.89 13.83
N GLY A 142 10.71 -11.00 14.84
CA GLY A 142 10.38 -11.60 16.13
C GLY A 142 9.64 -10.66 17.09
N ASP A 143 9.48 -9.39 16.76
CA ASP A 143 8.74 -8.46 17.60
C ASP A 143 7.25 -8.83 17.62
N PRO A 144 6.60 -8.88 18.83
CA PRO A 144 5.19 -9.28 18.91
C PRO A 144 4.21 -8.40 18.15
N THR A 145 4.57 -7.15 17.82
CA THR A 145 3.72 -6.25 17.03
C THR A 145 3.77 -6.56 15.54
N VAL A 146 4.79 -7.26 15.07
CA VAL A 146 4.97 -7.59 13.66
C VAL A 146 4.19 -8.84 13.31
N VAL A 147 3.20 -8.70 12.43
CA VAL A 147 2.28 -9.78 12.07
C VAL A 147 2.39 -10.21 10.60
N ALA A 148 3.16 -9.49 9.79
CA ALA A 148 3.34 -9.79 8.38
C ALA A 148 4.68 -9.26 7.89
N VAL A 149 5.19 -9.88 6.82
CA VAL A 149 6.24 -9.30 5.97
C VAL A 149 5.54 -8.61 4.81
N GLY A 150 5.76 -7.34 4.65
CA GLY A 150 5.13 -6.57 3.57
C GLY A 150 5.24 -5.05 3.79
N GLU A 151 5.11 -4.30 2.72
CA GLU A 151 4.84 -4.77 1.34
C GLU A 151 6.16 -4.96 0.59
N SER A 152 6.28 -6.09 -0.03
CA SER A 152 7.37 -6.44 -0.93
C SER A 152 6.78 -6.91 -2.26
N GLY A 153 7.56 -6.95 -3.30
CA GLY A 153 7.10 -7.36 -4.61
C GLY A 153 7.78 -6.62 -5.74
N LEU A 154 7.00 -6.26 -6.76
CA LEU A 154 7.48 -5.63 -7.98
C LEU A 154 6.64 -4.41 -8.34
N ASP A 155 7.31 -3.35 -8.79
CA ASP A 155 6.67 -2.13 -9.30
C ASP A 155 7.40 -1.66 -10.56
N TYR A 156 6.82 -1.95 -11.72
CA TYR A 156 7.40 -1.57 -13.01
C TYR A 156 6.91 -0.22 -13.51
N PHE A 157 6.02 0.42 -12.74
CA PHE A 157 5.54 1.77 -13.05
C PHE A 157 6.46 2.85 -12.44
N ARG A 158 6.94 2.63 -11.20
CA ARG A 158 7.79 3.57 -10.48
C ARG A 158 9.27 3.23 -10.47
N THR A 159 9.66 2.13 -11.06
CA THR A 159 11.08 1.75 -11.15
C THR A 159 11.44 1.44 -12.59
N ALA A 160 12.51 2.10 -13.07
CA ALA A 160 13.08 1.84 -14.39
C ALA A 160 13.71 0.45 -14.46
N GLU A 161 13.88 -0.07 -15.67
CA GLU A 161 14.38 -1.42 -15.92
C GLU A 161 15.66 -1.78 -15.13
N PRO A 162 16.69 -0.92 -15.00
CA PRO A 162 17.88 -1.27 -14.24
C PRO A 162 17.62 -1.63 -12.77
N GLY A 163 16.60 -1.02 -12.15
CA GLY A 163 16.22 -1.32 -10.76
C GLY A 163 15.38 -2.57 -10.58
N ARG A 164 14.80 -3.12 -11.65
CA ARG A 164 13.88 -4.27 -11.56
C ARG A 164 14.56 -5.54 -11.11
N GLN A 165 15.83 -5.73 -11.44
CA GLN A 165 16.59 -6.87 -10.96
C GLN A 165 16.75 -6.83 -9.43
N ALA A 166 17.01 -5.66 -8.87
CA ALA A 166 17.09 -5.48 -7.42
C ALA A 166 15.73 -5.75 -6.75
N GLN A 167 14.62 -5.33 -7.37
CA GLN A 167 13.28 -5.67 -6.89
C GLN A 167 13.05 -7.18 -6.84
N LYS A 168 13.42 -7.89 -7.88
CA LYS A 168 13.27 -9.36 -7.95
C LYS A 168 14.09 -10.04 -6.86
N GLU A 169 15.33 -9.64 -6.67
CA GLU A 169 16.22 -10.15 -5.63
C GLU A 169 15.62 -9.92 -4.23
N SER A 170 15.18 -8.70 -3.96
CA SER A 170 14.52 -8.32 -2.72
C SER A 170 13.23 -9.10 -2.48
N PHE A 171 12.42 -9.27 -3.52
CA PHE A 171 11.17 -10.03 -3.44
C PHE A 171 11.42 -11.48 -3.07
N ARG A 172 12.37 -12.14 -3.74
CA ARG A 172 12.78 -13.52 -3.40
C ARG A 172 13.24 -13.63 -1.95
N ALA A 173 14.03 -12.68 -1.48
CA ALA A 173 14.50 -12.67 -0.09
C ALA A 173 13.34 -12.51 0.91
N HIS A 174 12.37 -11.65 0.62
CA HIS A 174 11.20 -11.47 1.49
C HIS A 174 10.28 -12.69 1.52
N ILE A 175 10.11 -13.40 0.39
CA ILE A 175 9.35 -14.65 0.36
C ILE A 175 10.00 -15.66 1.32
N GLU A 176 11.31 -15.82 1.24
CA GLU A 176 12.04 -16.76 2.10
C GLU A 176 11.99 -16.36 3.58
N MET A 177 12.18 -15.08 3.91
CA MET A 177 12.17 -14.66 5.31
C MET A 177 10.78 -14.74 5.94
N ALA A 178 9.72 -14.48 5.17
CA ALA A 178 8.34 -14.66 5.65
C ALA A 178 8.05 -16.14 5.95
N ASP A 179 8.50 -17.04 5.10
CA ASP A 179 8.36 -18.49 5.30
C ASP A 179 9.11 -18.95 6.56
N ARG A 180 10.37 -18.55 6.72
CA ARG A 180 11.17 -18.87 7.91
C ARG A 180 10.56 -18.34 9.20
N ALA A 181 9.97 -17.14 9.16
CA ALA A 181 9.34 -16.52 10.32
C ALA A 181 7.90 -16.98 10.58
N ASP A 182 7.36 -17.81 9.69
CA ASP A 182 5.95 -18.24 9.71
C ASP A 182 4.99 -17.03 9.77
N LEU A 183 5.26 -16.02 8.97
CA LEU A 183 4.43 -14.83 8.82
C LEU A 183 3.83 -14.77 7.42
N PRO A 184 2.60 -14.24 7.28
CA PRO A 184 2.06 -13.96 5.96
C PRO A 184 2.90 -12.91 5.23
N LEU A 185 2.87 -13.00 3.90
CA LEU A 185 3.54 -12.05 3.01
C LEU A 185 2.49 -11.18 2.33
N GLN A 186 2.59 -9.86 2.48
CA GLN A 186 1.79 -8.90 1.73
C GLN A 186 2.56 -8.41 0.51
N ILE A 187 1.96 -8.56 -0.65
CA ILE A 187 2.59 -8.30 -1.94
C ILE A 187 2.09 -7.01 -2.54
N HIS A 188 3.06 -6.19 -2.98
CA HIS A 188 2.87 -5.06 -3.89
C HIS A 188 3.16 -5.54 -5.31
N ASP A 189 2.17 -5.41 -6.19
CA ASP A 189 2.30 -5.75 -7.61
C ASP A 189 1.70 -4.62 -8.44
N ARG A 190 2.55 -3.87 -9.10
CA ARG A 190 2.12 -2.79 -9.98
C ARG A 190 2.77 -2.94 -11.36
N GLU A 191 1.92 -3.22 -12.36
CA GLU A 191 2.36 -3.44 -13.76
C GLU A 191 3.42 -4.53 -13.89
N ALA A 192 3.37 -5.56 -13.04
CA ALA A 192 4.34 -6.65 -12.98
C ALA A 192 3.70 -8.00 -12.69
N HIS A 193 2.44 -8.21 -13.10
CA HIS A 193 1.66 -9.40 -12.73
C HIS A 193 2.33 -10.71 -13.07
N GLU A 194 2.80 -10.88 -14.31
CA GLU A 194 3.38 -12.17 -14.73
C GLU A 194 4.69 -12.48 -14.01
N ASP A 195 5.58 -11.50 -13.86
CA ASP A 195 6.82 -11.72 -13.13
C ASP A 195 6.58 -11.98 -11.64
N THR A 196 5.58 -11.30 -11.04
CA THR A 196 5.17 -11.55 -9.66
C THR A 196 4.70 -12.98 -9.47
N LEU A 197 3.82 -13.48 -10.34
CA LEU A 197 3.31 -14.85 -10.28
C LEU A 197 4.40 -15.89 -10.57
N THR A 198 5.30 -15.59 -11.49
CA THR A 198 6.43 -16.46 -11.81
C THR A 198 7.36 -16.65 -10.60
N ILE A 199 7.74 -15.56 -9.96
CA ILE A 199 8.62 -15.60 -8.78
C ILE A 199 7.95 -16.33 -7.61
N LEU A 200 6.67 -16.05 -7.37
CA LEU A 200 5.92 -16.79 -6.34
C LEU A 200 5.84 -18.29 -6.64
N GLY A 201 5.61 -18.65 -7.89
CA GLY A 201 5.57 -20.06 -8.31
C GLY A 201 6.90 -20.78 -8.11
N GLU A 202 8.02 -20.06 -8.22
CA GLU A 202 9.36 -20.61 -8.01
C GLU A 202 9.78 -20.67 -6.53
N CYS A 203 9.35 -19.70 -5.72
CA CYS A 203 9.93 -19.48 -4.40
C CYS A 203 8.97 -19.74 -3.23
N ALA A 204 7.66 -19.59 -3.42
CA ALA A 204 6.70 -19.76 -2.33
C ALA A 204 6.49 -21.24 -2.00
N SER A 205 6.42 -21.58 -0.71
CA SER A 205 6.00 -22.92 -0.28
C SER A 205 4.49 -23.10 -0.49
N ALA A 206 4.05 -24.38 -0.56
CA ALA A 206 2.65 -24.71 -0.89
C ALA A 206 1.64 -24.16 0.14
N ASP A 207 2.05 -24.01 1.38
CA ASP A 207 1.23 -23.57 2.51
C ASP A 207 1.54 -22.13 2.94
N GLN A 208 2.37 -21.41 2.21
CA GLN A 208 2.71 -20.03 2.52
C GLN A 208 1.51 -19.12 2.34
N ARG A 209 1.23 -18.31 3.37
CA ARG A 209 0.12 -17.37 3.36
C ARG A 209 0.52 -16.10 2.59
N ILE A 210 -0.16 -15.84 1.49
CA ILE A 210 0.16 -14.76 0.55
C ILE A 210 -1.06 -13.87 0.37
N VAL A 211 -0.87 -12.58 0.51
CA VAL A 211 -1.88 -11.54 0.31
C VAL A 211 -1.41 -10.58 -0.77
N PHE A 212 -2.16 -10.46 -1.85
CA PHE A 212 -1.97 -9.37 -2.80
C PHE A 212 -2.69 -8.13 -2.25
N HIS A 213 -1.92 -7.22 -1.68
CA HIS A 213 -2.48 -5.97 -1.19
C HIS A 213 -2.90 -5.09 -2.36
N CYS A 214 -3.94 -4.29 -2.19
CA CYS A 214 -4.47 -3.43 -3.24
C CYS A 214 -4.51 -4.15 -4.60
N TYR A 215 -5.20 -5.29 -4.64
CA TYR A 215 -5.28 -6.14 -5.82
C TYR A 215 -5.60 -5.31 -7.06
N SER A 216 -4.84 -5.50 -8.14
CA SER A 216 -4.95 -4.72 -9.37
C SER A 216 -5.02 -5.57 -10.64
N GLY A 217 -5.19 -6.88 -10.49
CA GLY A 217 -5.33 -7.81 -11.61
C GLY A 217 -6.76 -7.92 -12.14
N ASP A 218 -6.92 -8.74 -13.16
CA ASP A 218 -8.22 -9.08 -13.75
C ASP A 218 -8.80 -10.38 -13.15
N ALA A 219 -9.95 -10.81 -13.67
CA ALA A 219 -10.61 -12.02 -13.21
C ALA A 219 -9.77 -13.27 -13.47
N ALA A 220 -9.07 -13.36 -14.59
CA ALA A 220 -8.22 -14.50 -14.93
C ALA A 220 -7.07 -14.66 -13.92
N MET A 221 -6.44 -13.56 -13.54
CA MET A 221 -5.41 -13.56 -12.49
C MET A 221 -6.00 -13.92 -11.13
N ALA A 222 -7.19 -13.42 -10.79
CA ALA A 222 -7.87 -13.75 -9.55
C ALA A 222 -8.14 -15.26 -9.43
N GLU A 223 -8.56 -15.91 -10.52
CA GLU A 223 -8.73 -17.36 -10.56
C GLU A 223 -7.41 -18.10 -10.29
N ARG A 224 -6.29 -17.61 -10.82
CA ARG A 224 -4.96 -18.17 -10.55
C ARG A 224 -4.58 -18.03 -9.07
N LEU A 225 -4.88 -16.90 -8.45
CA LEU A 225 -4.68 -16.73 -7.00
C LEU A 225 -5.52 -17.74 -6.21
N ALA A 226 -6.79 -17.85 -6.56
CA ALA A 226 -7.73 -18.75 -5.87
C ALA A 226 -7.28 -20.22 -5.92
N GLU A 227 -6.76 -20.66 -7.05
CA GLU A 227 -6.21 -22.03 -7.22
C GLU A 227 -5.06 -22.33 -6.24
N ARG A 228 -4.30 -21.28 -5.88
CA ARG A 228 -3.17 -21.38 -4.96
C ARG A 228 -3.57 -21.13 -3.50
N GLY A 229 -4.82 -20.75 -3.24
CA GLY A 229 -5.27 -20.35 -1.92
C GLY A 229 -4.71 -19.01 -1.44
N TRP A 230 -4.31 -18.15 -2.36
CA TRP A 230 -3.80 -16.81 -2.05
C TRP A 230 -4.93 -15.80 -1.94
N TYR A 231 -4.73 -14.81 -1.08
CA TYR A 231 -5.72 -13.77 -0.77
C TYR A 231 -5.57 -12.56 -1.68
N ALA A 232 -6.69 -11.92 -2.00
CA ALA A 232 -6.71 -10.62 -2.64
C ALA A 232 -7.37 -9.60 -1.71
N SER A 233 -6.71 -8.48 -1.47
CA SER A 233 -7.21 -7.38 -0.64
C SER A 233 -7.59 -6.20 -1.50
N PHE A 234 -8.80 -5.66 -1.28
CA PHE A 234 -9.39 -4.60 -2.09
C PHE A 234 -9.47 -3.29 -1.32
N ALA A 235 -9.06 -2.22 -1.98
CA ALA A 235 -9.07 -0.85 -1.47
C ALA A 235 -10.07 0.04 -2.21
N GLY A 236 -10.01 1.33 -1.99
CA GLY A 236 -10.90 2.32 -2.59
C GLY A 236 -11.13 2.20 -4.10
N PRO A 237 -10.13 1.83 -4.92
CA PRO A 237 -10.32 1.66 -6.36
C PRO A 237 -11.43 0.70 -6.78
N ILE A 238 -11.86 -0.24 -5.92
CA ILE A 238 -13.03 -1.11 -6.20
C ILE A 238 -14.30 -0.30 -6.43
N THR A 239 -14.38 0.91 -5.89
CA THR A 239 -15.53 1.82 -6.02
C THR A 239 -15.46 2.74 -7.24
N TYR A 240 -14.33 2.78 -7.93
CA TYR A 240 -14.15 3.73 -9.04
C TYR A 240 -14.92 3.28 -10.28
N PRO A 241 -15.68 4.18 -10.94
CA PRO A 241 -16.52 3.79 -12.07
C PRO A 241 -15.78 3.06 -13.20
N ALA A 242 -14.55 3.46 -13.52
CA ALA A 242 -13.76 2.87 -14.60
C ALA A 242 -13.23 1.46 -14.29
N ASN A 243 -13.33 0.97 -13.07
CA ASN A 243 -12.67 -0.27 -12.62
C ASN A 243 -13.60 -1.49 -12.64
N GLU A 244 -14.34 -1.70 -13.73
CA GLU A 244 -15.21 -2.87 -13.90
C GLU A 244 -14.43 -4.18 -13.90
N GLU A 245 -13.24 -4.22 -14.48
CA GLU A 245 -12.36 -5.41 -14.44
C GLU A 245 -12.01 -5.82 -13.02
N LEU A 246 -11.78 -4.84 -12.15
CA LEU A 246 -11.48 -5.11 -10.74
C LEU A 246 -12.68 -5.71 -10.00
N ARG A 247 -13.88 -5.20 -10.28
CA ARG A 247 -15.13 -5.76 -9.73
C ARG A 247 -15.40 -7.16 -10.28
N ALA A 248 -15.09 -7.41 -11.56
CA ALA A 248 -15.18 -8.75 -12.14
C ALA A 248 -14.21 -9.73 -11.47
N ALA A 249 -13.00 -9.28 -11.12
CA ALA A 249 -12.04 -10.09 -10.36
C ALA A 249 -12.58 -10.44 -8.97
N LEU A 250 -13.14 -9.47 -8.27
CA LEU A 250 -13.77 -9.71 -6.96
C LEU A 250 -14.88 -10.77 -7.07
N ALA A 251 -15.68 -10.71 -8.13
CA ALA A 251 -16.83 -11.60 -8.31
C ALA A 251 -16.45 -13.08 -8.48
N VAL A 252 -15.26 -13.38 -8.98
CA VAL A 252 -14.80 -14.77 -9.19
C VAL A 252 -14.02 -15.34 -8.00
N LEU A 253 -13.67 -14.51 -7.03
CA LEU A 253 -12.92 -14.97 -5.86
C LEU A 253 -13.84 -15.66 -4.83
N PRO A 254 -13.39 -16.78 -4.23
CA PRO A 254 -14.02 -17.29 -3.02
C PRO A 254 -14.03 -16.22 -1.92
N ARG A 255 -15.17 -16.09 -1.22
CA ARG A 255 -15.31 -15.08 -0.17
C ARG A 255 -14.22 -15.14 0.89
N GLU A 256 -13.81 -16.34 1.27
CA GLU A 256 -12.78 -16.59 2.28
C GLU A 256 -11.37 -16.13 1.87
N LEU A 257 -11.15 -15.83 0.58
CA LEU A 257 -9.89 -15.30 0.06
C LEU A 257 -9.93 -13.79 -0.21
N VAL A 258 -11.00 -13.11 0.20
CA VAL A 258 -11.17 -11.66 0.01
C VAL A 258 -10.92 -10.93 1.31
N LEU A 259 -10.06 -9.93 1.25
CA LEU A 259 -9.77 -8.99 2.34
C LEU A 259 -10.10 -7.57 1.91
N VAL A 260 -10.20 -6.66 2.88
CA VAL A 260 -10.40 -5.23 2.64
C VAL A 260 -9.32 -4.42 3.34
N GLU A 261 -9.00 -3.31 2.72
CA GLU A 261 -7.98 -2.39 3.20
C GLU A 261 -8.29 -0.95 2.82
N THR A 262 -7.51 0.00 3.29
CA THR A 262 -7.57 1.39 2.83
C THR A 262 -6.43 1.78 1.92
N ASP A 263 -5.25 1.28 2.18
CA ASP A 263 -3.99 1.82 1.65
C ASP A 263 -3.84 3.33 1.98
N ALA A 264 -4.47 3.76 3.09
CA ALA A 264 -4.41 5.14 3.52
C ALA A 264 -2.95 5.56 3.77
N PRO A 265 -2.57 6.79 3.46
CA PRO A 265 -3.41 7.95 3.11
C PRO A 265 -3.84 8.05 1.63
N TYR A 266 -3.59 7.02 0.84
CA TYR A 266 -3.86 6.98 -0.60
C TYR A 266 -5.24 6.37 -0.90
N LEU A 267 -5.69 6.48 -2.16
CA LEU A 267 -6.76 5.68 -2.76
C LEU A 267 -8.13 5.80 -2.06
N THR A 268 -8.50 7.02 -1.68
CA THR A 268 -9.79 7.29 -1.04
C THR A 268 -10.96 6.80 -1.91
N PRO A 269 -11.92 6.06 -1.35
CA PRO A 269 -13.05 5.54 -2.11
C PRO A 269 -14.07 6.63 -2.48
N ILE A 270 -14.92 6.34 -3.47
CA ILE A 270 -16.11 7.14 -3.77
C ILE A 270 -17.03 7.14 -2.52
N PRO A 271 -17.68 8.27 -2.16
CA PRO A 271 -17.76 9.53 -2.89
C PRO A 271 -16.64 10.55 -2.56
N TRP A 272 -15.62 10.14 -1.83
CA TRP A 272 -14.58 11.02 -1.31
C TRP A 272 -13.27 10.99 -2.09
N ARG A 273 -13.26 10.43 -3.29
CA ARG A 273 -12.06 10.33 -4.12
C ARG A 273 -11.37 11.70 -4.27
N GLY A 274 -10.06 11.75 -4.02
CA GLY A 274 -9.27 12.97 -4.04
C GLY A 274 -9.18 13.68 -2.69
N CYS A 275 -9.99 13.30 -1.71
CA CYS A 275 -9.88 13.75 -0.32
C CYS A 275 -8.83 12.91 0.44
N PRO A 276 -8.37 13.37 1.61
CA PRO A 276 -7.52 12.54 2.48
C PRO A 276 -8.19 11.21 2.83
N ASN A 277 -7.39 10.16 2.98
CA ASN A 277 -7.88 8.85 3.38
C ASN A 277 -7.37 8.47 4.77
N ALA A 278 -8.16 7.71 5.48
CA ALA A 278 -7.82 7.10 6.76
C ALA A 278 -8.70 5.87 6.97
N SER A 279 -8.34 5.03 7.94
CA SER A 279 -9.04 3.76 8.17
C SER A 279 -10.54 3.89 8.38
N TYR A 280 -11.02 5.01 8.98
CA TYR A 280 -12.46 5.22 9.17
C TYR A 280 -13.25 5.32 7.85
N VAL A 281 -12.59 5.67 6.75
CA VAL A 281 -13.23 5.82 5.43
C VAL A 281 -13.45 4.45 4.75
N MET A 282 -12.82 3.39 5.24
CA MET A 282 -12.89 2.05 4.66
C MET A 282 -14.32 1.51 4.54
N ALA A 283 -15.24 1.97 5.36
CA ALA A 283 -16.64 1.55 5.29
C ALA A 283 -17.30 1.86 3.94
N HIS A 284 -16.78 2.81 3.17
CA HIS A 284 -17.23 3.08 1.81
C HIS A 284 -16.71 2.07 0.77
N THR A 285 -15.62 1.40 1.05
CA THR A 285 -15.07 0.33 0.22
C THR A 285 -15.87 -0.94 0.36
#